data_d9b6e47620a99309ed282fe57aeda11e
#
_entry.id   d9b6e47620a99309ed282fe57aeda11e
#
_cell.length_a   1.000
_cell.length_b   1.000
_cell.length_c   1.000
_cell.angle_alpha   90.00
_cell.angle_beta   90.00
_cell.angle_gamma   90.00
#
_symmetry.space_group_name_H-M   'P 1'
#
loop_
_entity.id
_entity.type
_entity.pdbx_description
1 polymer ?
#
loop_
_entity_poly.entity_id
_entity_poly.type
_entity_poly.pdbx_seq_one_letter_code
_entity_poly.pdbx_strand_id
1 'polypeptide(L)'
;MDVALVRKRIQKAIEVARRESADRRTRAQEAEKDYEEFLETRAIPAFRSVAIVLKSEGLNWEVMTPSAEVRLVPGRRRDEYIAITFDATADPPQAMVSMTRGRGGRVLHSERPVKPGTPSVTAISEDDVVDMLIEELRPWLG
;
A
#
# COMPACT_ATOMS: atom_id res chain seq x y z
N MET A 1 -10.67 -20.06 47.15
CA MET A 1 -10.50 -19.01 46.13
C MET A 1 -11.55 -17.96 46.35
N ASP A 2 -11.15 -16.71 46.40
CA ASP A 2 -12.06 -15.58 46.59
C ASP A 2 -12.65 -15.13 45.25
N VAL A 3 -13.94 -15.41 45.05
CA VAL A 3 -14.67 -15.08 43.83
C VAL A 3 -14.72 -13.57 43.59
N ALA A 4 -14.80 -12.77 44.63
CA ALA A 4 -14.82 -11.31 44.53
C ALA A 4 -13.48 -10.77 43.96
N LEU A 5 -12.37 -11.36 44.35
CA LEU A 5 -11.04 -11.00 43.82
C LEU A 5 -10.88 -11.41 42.34
N VAL A 6 -11.36 -12.60 42.00
CA VAL A 6 -11.37 -13.08 40.60
C VAL A 6 -12.22 -12.15 39.73
N ARG A 7 -13.40 -11.75 40.23
CA ARG A 7 -14.27 -10.80 39.51
C ARG A 7 -13.56 -9.48 39.20
N LYS A 8 -12.89 -8.90 40.20
CA LYS A 8 -12.13 -7.66 40.02
C LYS A 8 -11.04 -7.80 38.93
N ARG A 9 -10.33 -8.93 38.96
CA ARG A 9 -9.28 -9.20 37.94
C ARG A 9 -9.87 -9.31 36.54
N ILE A 10 -11.00 -10.01 36.42
CA ILE A 10 -11.65 -10.17 35.11
C ILE A 10 -12.21 -8.83 34.63
N GLN A 11 -12.84 -8.06 35.50
CA GLN A 11 -13.37 -6.73 35.15
C GLN A 11 -12.25 -5.82 34.65
N LYS A 12 -11.09 -5.83 35.30
CA LYS A 12 -9.93 -5.05 34.89
C LYS A 12 -9.40 -5.53 33.55
N ALA A 13 -9.30 -6.84 33.33
CA ALA A 13 -8.85 -7.42 32.09
C ALA A 13 -9.79 -7.03 30.92
N ILE A 14 -11.11 -7.06 31.16
CA ILE A 14 -12.10 -6.64 30.16
C ILE A 14 -11.94 -5.15 29.84
N GLU A 15 -11.77 -4.31 30.84
CA GLU A 15 -11.57 -2.87 30.66
C GLU A 15 -10.32 -2.57 29.81
N VAL A 16 -9.18 -3.22 30.14
CA VAL A 16 -7.93 -3.08 29.40
C VAL A 16 -8.09 -3.56 27.95
N ALA A 17 -8.71 -4.72 27.75
CA ALA A 17 -8.93 -5.28 26.42
C ALA A 17 -9.82 -4.37 25.56
N ARG A 18 -10.86 -3.79 26.12
CA ARG A 18 -11.74 -2.85 25.42
C ARG A 18 -11.01 -1.56 25.04
N ARG A 19 -10.17 -1.04 25.94
CA ARG A 19 -9.36 0.15 25.68
C ARG A 19 -8.35 -0.10 24.55
N GLU A 20 -7.63 -1.22 24.60
CA GLU A 20 -6.68 -1.60 23.57
C GLU A 20 -7.37 -1.78 22.21
N SER A 21 -8.56 -2.38 22.19
CA SER A 21 -9.34 -2.55 20.97
C SER A 21 -9.80 -1.20 20.39
N ALA A 22 -10.23 -0.27 21.24
CA ALA A 22 -10.60 1.08 20.83
C ALA A 22 -9.38 1.84 20.25
N ASP A 23 -8.24 1.73 20.90
CA ASP A 23 -6.98 2.38 20.45
C ASP A 23 -6.52 1.81 19.11
N ARG A 24 -6.60 0.49 18.91
CA ARG A 24 -6.28 -0.13 17.61
C ARG A 24 -7.21 0.38 16.51
N ARG A 25 -8.50 0.51 16.82
CA ARG A 25 -9.50 1.01 15.86
C ARG A 25 -9.20 2.44 15.44
N THR A 26 -8.87 3.30 16.40
CA THR A 26 -8.50 4.69 16.14
C THR A 26 -7.25 4.78 15.28
N ARG A 27 -6.20 3.99 15.59
CA ARG A 27 -4.97 3.96 14.81
C ARG A 27 -5.20 3.46 13.38
N ALA A 28 -6.07 2.45 13.22
CA ALA A 28 -6.40 1.94 11.89
C ALA A 28 -7.13 2.98 11.04
N GLN A 29 -8.07 3.73 11.65
CA GLN A 29 -8.78 4.81 10.97
C GLN A 29 -7.86 5.95 10.56
N GLU A 30 -6.94 6.35 11.42
CA GLU A 30 -5.93 7.37 11.13
C GLU A 30 -5.00 6.92 10.01
N ALA A 31 -4.55 5.66 10.04
CA ALA A 31 -3.69 5.11 8.99
C ALA A 31 -4.39 5.05 7.64
N GLU A 32 -5.67 4.69 7.62
CA GLU A 32 -6.48 4.68 6.39
C GLU A 32 -6.63 6.08 5.81
N LYS A 33 -6.88 7.08 6.65
CA LYS A 33 -6.98 8.48 6.26
C LYS A 33 -5.65 8.99 5.69
N ASP A 34 -4.54 8.67 6.36
CA ASP A 34 -3.20 9.05 5.91
C ASP A 34 -2.88 8.39 4.55
N TYR A 35 -3.30 7.14 4.37
CA TYR A 35 -3.13 6.44 3.09
C TYR A 35 -3.94 7.10 1.97
N GLU A 36 -5.20 7.46 2.21
CA GLU A 36 -6.03 8.15 1.22
C GLU A 36 -5.40 9.46 0.76
N GLU A 37 -4.89 10.25 1.71
CA GLU A 37 -4.17 11.48 1.41
C GLU A 37 -2.91 11.20 0.60
N PHE A 38 -2.11 10.23 1.02
CA PHE A 38 -0.91 9.81 0.29
C PHE A 38 -1.25 9.41 -1.15
N LEU A 39 -2.30 8.61 -1.33
CA LEU A 39 -2.72 8.13 -2.64
C LEU A 39 -3.05 9.30 -3.56
N GLU A 40 -3.86 10.25 -3.11
CA GLU A 40 -4.31 11.39 -3.89
C GLU A 40 -3.22 12.43 -4.17
N THR A 41 -2.38 12.71 -3.19
CA THR A 41 -1.45 13.85 -3.26
C THR A 41 -0.05 13.46 -3.73
N ARG A 42 0.34 12.20 -3.59
CA ARG A 42 1.70 11.74 -3.89
C ARG A 42 1.75 10.55 -4.85
N ALA A 43 0.99 9.51 -4.61
CA ALA A 43 1.06 8.29 -5.42
C ALA A 43 0.45 8.48 -6.81
N ILE A 44 -0.77 8.94 -6.91
CA ILE A 44 -1.44 9.15 -8.21
C ILE A 44 -0.68 10.18 -9.07
N PRO A 45 -0.27 11.35 -8.54
CA PRO A 45 0.56 12.27 -9.32
C PRO A 45 1.87 11.66 -9.82
N ALA A 46 2.56 10.87 -9.00
CA ALA A 46 3.79 10.18 -9.40
C ALA A 46 3.53 9.17 -10.54
N PHE A 47 2.48 8.36 -10.42
CA PHE A 47 2.10 7.40 -11.45
C PHE A 47 1.78 8.11 -12.77
N ARG A 48 1.04 9.21 -12.71
CA ARG A 48 0.70 10.00 -13.92
C ARG A 48 1.93 10.59 -14.58
N SER A 49 2.85 11.13 -13.79
CA SER A 49 4.11 11.68 -14.33
C SER A 49 4.95 10.61 -15.01
N VAL A 50 5.07 9.43 -14.39
CA VAL A 50 5.80 8.30 -14.98
C VAL A 50 5.14 7.82 -16.28
N ALA A 51 3.80 7.71 -16.29
CA ALA A 51 3.07 7.30 -17.49
C ALA A 51 3.27 8.28 -18.66
N ILE A 52 3.28 9.58 -18.38
CA ILE A 52 3.53 10.62 -19.40
C ILE A 52 4.93 10.46 -20.00
N VAL A 53 5.95 10.27 -19.16
CA VAL A 53 7.33 10.08 -19.62
C VAL A 53 7.47 8.78 -20.42
N LEU A 54 6.90 7.67 -19.94
CA LEU A 54 6.93 6.40 -20.67
C LEU A 54 6.30 6.53 -22.06
N LYS A 55 5.18 7.23 -22.16
CA LYS A 55 4.51 7.46 -23.44
C LYS A 55 5.40 8.28 -24.38
N SER A 56 6.10 9.30 -23.87
CA SER A 56 7.04 10.10 -24.69
C SER A 56 8.22 9.27 -25.20
N GLU A 57 8.57 8.19 -24.50
CA GLU A 57 9.62 7.25 -24.90
C GLU A 57 9.09 6.09 -25.75
N GLY A 58 7.83 6.15 -26.18
CA GLY A 58 7.23 5.13 -27.03
C GLY A 58 6.64 3.94 -26.29
N LEU A 59 6.57 4.00 -24.98
CA LEU A 59 6.02 2.93 -24.14
C LEU A 59 4.63 3.32 -23.64
N ASN A 60 3.60 2.66 -24.14
CA ASN A 60 2.22 3.00 -23.83
C ASN A 60 1.76 2.35 -22.53
N TRP A 61 1.84 3.09 -21.44
CA TRP A 61 1.35 2.69 -20.14
C TRP A 61 0.22 3.62 -19.68
N GLU A 62 -0.78 3.06 -19.06
CA GLU A 62 -1.94 3.79 -18.57
C GLU A 62 -2.04 3.73 -17.06
N VAL A 63 -2.57 4.80 -16.45
CA VAL A 63 -2.86 4.86 -15.02
C VAL A 63 -4.33 4.53 -14.81
N MET A 64 -4.59 3.58 -13.91
CA MET A 64 -5.93 3.22 -13.47
C MET A 64 -6.05 3.46 -11.97
N THR A 65 -7.20 3.96 -11.53
CA THR A 65 -7.45 4.29 -10.12
C THR A 65 -8.69 3.54 -9.62
N PRO A 66 -8.63 2.19 -9.52
CA PRO A 66 -9.71 1.47 -8.86
C PRO A 66 -9.77 1.85 -7.39
N SER A 67 -10.85 1.46 -6.70
CA SER A 67 -11.07 1.87 -5.31
C SER A 67 -9.87 1.60 -4.40
N ALA A 68 -9.38 2.65 -3.72
CA ALA A 68 -8.30 2.59 -2.74
C ALA A 68 -6.95 2.09 -3.29
N GLU A 69 -6.71 2.20 -4.60
CA GLU A 69 -5.41 1.84 -5.19
C GLU A 69 -5.12 2.66 -6.44
N VAL A 70 -3.87 2.63 -6.87
CA VAL A 70 -3.45 3.17 -8.16
C VAL A 70 -2.66 2.10 -8.89
N ARG A 71 -2.90 1.94 -10.19
CA ARG A 71 -2.24 0.96 -11.05
C ARG A 71 -1.58 1.62 -12.24
N LEU A 72 -0.41 1.13 -12.59
CA LEU A 72 0.26 1.42 -13.85
C LEU A 72 0.21 0.16 -14.70
N VAL A 73 -0.42 0.24 -15.88
CA VAL A 73 -0.77 -0.92 -16.71
C VAL A 73 -0.17 -0.76 -18.10
N PRO A 74 0.59 -1.76 -18.65
CA PRO A 74 1.04 -1.72 -20.04
C PRO A 74 -0.19 -1.79 -20.96
N GLY A 75 -0.21 -0.97 -21.99
CA GLY A 75 -1.38 -0.59 -22.76
C GLY A 75 -2.32 -1.69 -23.24
N ARG A 76 -1.81 -2.87 -23.61
CA ARG A 76 -2.65 -3.98 -24.10
C ARG A 76 -2.73 -5.18 -23.16
N ARG A 77 -1.89 -5.22 -22.12
CA ARG A 77 -1.82 -6.35 -21.18
C ARG A 77 -2.31 -5.93 -19.80
N ARG A 78 -3.61 -5.99 -19.61
CA ARG A 78 -4.25 -5.58 -18.35
C ARG A 78 -4.06 -6.58 -17.21
N ASP A 79 -3.55 -7.77 -17.50
CA ASP A 79 -3.14 -8.78 -16.53
C ASP A 79 -1.76 -8.51 -15.93
N GLU A 80 -0.99 -7.58 -16.55
CA GLU A 80 0.27 -7.10 -16.01
C GLU A 80 0.08 -5.70 -15.41
N TYR A 81 0.68 -5.45 -14.27
CA TYR A 81 0.56 -4.13 -13.62
C TYR A 81 1.56 -3.94 -12.50
N ILE A 82 1.77 -2.67 -12.16
CA ILE A 82 2.42 -2.24 -10.91
C ILE A 82 1.38 -1.41 -10.17
N ALA A 83 1.07 -1.78 -8.93
CA ALA A 83 0.02 -1.12 -8.16
C ALA A 83 0.50 -0.76 -6.75
N ILE A 84 -0.05 0.31 -6.20
CA ILE A 84 0.03 0.58 -4.77
C ILE A 84 -1.30 0.20 -4.16
N THR A 85 -1.24 -0.61 -3.11
CA THR A 85 -2.36 -1.06 -2.31
C THR A 85 -2.10 -0.77 -0.84
N PHE A 86 -3.11 -0.95 0.00
CA PHE A 86 -2.99 -0.71 1.43
C PHE A 86 -3.20 -2.01 2.20
N ASP A 87 -2.21 -2.39 3.02
CA ASP A 87 -2.32 -3.52 3.93
C ASP A 87 -2.75 -3.03 5.31
N ALA A 88 -4.04 -3.11 5.58
CA ALA A 88 -4.63 -2.71 6.85
C ALA A 88 -4.38 -3.74 7.96
N THR A 89 -3.94 -4.95 7.59
CA THR A 89 -3.70 -6.04 8.57
C THR A 89 -2.30 -6.00 9.15
N ALA A 90 -1.38 -5.29 8.51
CA ALA A 90 -0.03 -5.08 9.04
C ALA A 90 -0.09 -4.16 10.27
N ASP A 91 0.87 -4.31 11.17
CA ASP A 91 1.02 -3.44 12.33
C ASP A 91 2.43 -2.83 12.35
N PRO A 92 2.58 -1.53 12.02
CA PRO A 92 1.53 -0.60 11.57
C PRO A 92 1.03 -0.91 10.15
N PRO A 93 -0.20 -0.45 9.78
CA PRO A 93 -0.70 -0.57 8.42
C PRO A 93 0.23 0.10 7.41
N GLN A 94 0.42 -0.52 6.24
CA GLN A 94 1.44 -0.10 5.27
C GLN A 94 0.91 0.01 3.85
N ALA A 95 1.47 0.97 3.10
CA ALA A 95 1.32 1.00 1.65
C ALA A 95 2.25 -0.05 1.03
N MET A 96 1.68 -0.89 0.17
CA MET A 96 2.38 -1.99 -0.48
C MET A 96 2.44 -1.77 -1.99
N VAL A 97 3.56 -2.16 -2.58
CA VAL A 97 3.67 -2.27 -4.02
C VAL A 97 3.40 -3.72 -4.42
N SER A 98 2.47 -3.89 -5.35
CA SER A 98 2.11 -5.19 -5.92
C SER A 98 2.45 -5.17 -7.40
N MET A 99 3.24 -6.13 -7.85
CA MET A 99 3.65 -6.24 -9.25
C MET A 99 3.26 -7.60 -9.79
N THR A 100 2.64 -7.59 -10.98
CA THR A 100 2.29 -8.81 -11.68
C THR A 100 2.81 -8.72 -13.12
N ARG A 101 3.54 -9.75 -13.54
CA ARG A 101 4.15 -9.82 -14.86
C ARG A 101 4.10 -11.23 -15.41
N GLY A 102 3.76 -11.34 -16.71
CA GLY A 102 3.85 -12.61 -17.43
C GLY A 102 5.26 -12.86 -17.95
N ARG A 103 5.75 -14.08 -17.82
CA ARG A 103 7.03 -14.52 -18.37
C ARG A 103 6.95 -15.98 -18.81
N GLY A 104 7.04 -16.23 -20.13
CA GLY A 104 7.12 -17.58 -20.66
C GLY A 104 5.96 -18.49 -20.25
N GLY A 105 4.72 -17.97 -20.28
CA GLY A 105 3.53 -18.71 -19.86
C GLY A 105 3.31 -18.79 -18.35
N ARG A 106 4.20 -18.18 -17.56
CA ARG A 106 4.06 -18.07 -16.10
C ARG A 106 3.68 -16.65 -15.71
N VAL A 107 2.95 -16.53 -14.59
CA VAL A 107 2.64 -15.25 -13.97
C VAL A 107 3.58 -15.09 -12.76
N LEU A 108 4.37 -14.03 -12.77
CA LEU A 108 5.21 -13.64 -11.65
C LEU A 108 4.48 -12.56 -10.86
N HIS A 109 4.35 -12.79 -9.57
CA HIS A 109 3.74 -11.84 -8.66
C HIS A 109 4.70 -11.52 -7.52
N SER A 110 4.85 -10.25 -7.20
CA SER A 110 5.64 -9.83 -6.03
C SER A 110 4.89 -8.75 -5.26
N GLU A 111 5.17 -8.67 -3.98
CA GLU A 111 4.57 -7.71 -3.08
C GLU A 111 5.60 -7.29 -2.04
N ARG A 112 5.74 -5.98 -1.84
CA ARG A 112 6.68 -5.43 -0.87
C ARG A 112 6.23 -4.05 -0.40
N PRO A 113 6.72 -3.53 0.73
CA PRO A 113 6.47 -2.15 1.11
C PRO A 113 6.96 -1.17 0.04
N VAL A 114 6.24 -0.08 -0.16
CA VAL A 114 6.62 0.98 -1.11
C VAL A 114 8.00 1.52 -0.79
N LYS A 115 8.28 1.75 0.49
CA LYS A 115 9.58 2.22 0.96
C LYS A 115 10.06 1.32 2.10
N PRO A 116 11.17 0.57 1.91
CA PRO A 116 11.71 -0.29 2.98
C PRO A 116 12.05 0.51 4.24
N GLY A 117 11.74 -0.08 5.40
CA GLY A 117 12.05 0.54 6.70
C GLY A 117 11.19 1.73 7.08
N THR A 118 10.19 2.08 6.28
CA THR A 118 9.30 3.19 6.59
C THR A 118 8.05 2.69 7.30
N PRO A 119 7.80 3.10 8.54
CA PRO A 119 6.65 2.62 9.32
C PRO A 119 5.33 3.30 8.97
N SER A 120 5.35 4.43 8.23
CA SER A 120 4.15 5.23 7.95
C SER A 120 4.17 5.79 6.53
N VAL A 121 2.98 5.83 5.92
CA VAL A 121 2.79 6.45 4.60
C VAL A 121 3.10 7.95 4.61
N THR A 122 3.01 8.61 5.75
CA THR A 122 3.32 10.05 5.87
C THR A 122 4.79 10.36 5.57
N ALA A 123 5.67 9.37 5.69
CA ALA A 123 7.10 9.51 5.41
C ALA A 123 7.47 9.13 3.97
N ILE A 124 6.50 8.76 3.14
CA ILE A 124 6.73 8.42 1.73
C ILE A 124 6.47 9.65 0.87
N SER A 125 7.51 10.14 0.20
CA SER A 125 7.40 11.29 -0.71
C SER A 125 6.97 10.88 -2.10
N GLU A 126 6.60 11.85 -2.94
CA GLU A 126 6.36 11.64 -4.37
C GLU A 126 7.61 11.07 -5.06
N ASP A 127 8.78 11.58 -4.73
CA ASP A 127 10.04 11.08 -5.27
C ASP A 127 10.30 9.61 -4.89
N ASP A 128 9.95 9.22 -3.67
CA ASP A 128 10.04 7.82 -3.24
C ASP A 128 9.17 6.91 -4.11
N VAL A 129 7.99 7.39 -4.49
CA VAL A 129 7.08 6.63 -5.37
C VAL A 129 7.67 6.52 -6.78
N VAL A 130 8.23 7.60 -7.30
CA VAL A 130 8.91 7.60 -8.62
C VAL A 130 10.08 6.62 -8.61
N ASP A 131 10.93 6.65 -7.59
CA ASP A 131 12.06 5.73 -7.45
C ASP A 131 11.59 4.27 -7.40
N MET A 132 10.53 4.00 -6.67
CA MET A 132 9.92 2.67 -6.61
C MET A 132 9.43 2.23 -8.00
N LEU A 133 8.74 3.11 -8.72
CA LEU A 133 8.23 2.79 -10.05
C LEU A 133 9.35 2.50 -11.04
N ILE A 134 10.44 3.27 -11.02
CA ILE A 134 11.60 3.03 -11.87
C ILE A 134 12.19 1.65 -11.59
N GLU A 135 12.35 1.29 -10.33
CA GLU A 135 12.86 -0.02 -9.92
C GLU A 135 11.97 -1.16 -10.40
N GLU A 136 10.66 -1.04 -10.18
CA GLU A 136 9.70 -2.08 -10.58
C GLU A 136 9.52 -2.19 -12.08
N LEU A 137 9.70 -1.10 -12.82
CA LEU A 137 9.58 -1.08 -14.30
C LEU A 137 10.72 -1.75 -15.01
N ARG A 138 11.88 -1.92 -14.39
CA ARG A 138 13.09 -2.46 -15.05
C ARG A 138 12.83 -3.70 -15.91
N PRO A 139 12.07 -4.72 -15.48
CA PRO A 139 11.81 -5.89 -16.31
C PRO A 139 11.13 -5.60 -17.64
N TRP A 140 10.41 -4.48 -17.76
CA TRP A 140 9.73 -4.08 -18.99
C TRP A 140 10.54 -3.12 -19.86
N LEU A 141 11.61 -2.54 -19.33
CA LEU A 141 12.38 -1.51 -20.01
C LEU A 141 13.52 -2.06 -20.87
N GLY A 142 13.89 -3.31 -20.67
CA GLY A 142 15.00 -3.96 -21.38
C GLY A 142 14.57 -4.82 -22.57
#